data_7f05a4068de45e6d75c015364b3603b7
#
_entry.id   7f05a4068de45e6d75c015364b3603b7
#
_cell.length_a   1.000
_cell.length_b   1.000
_cell.length_c   1.000
_cell.angle_alpha   90.00
_cell.angle_beta   90.00
_cell.angle_gamma   90.00
#
_symmetry.space_group_name_H-M   'P 1'
#
loop_
_entity.id
_entity.type
_entity.pdbx_description
1 polymer ?
#
loop_
_entity_poly.entity_id
_entity_poly.type
_entity_poly.pdbx_seq_one_letter_code
_entity_poly.pdbx_strand_id
1 'polypeptide(L)'
;MAMTRSLRQRTIRIVCGVGVALCAMVPARAAVEYPLSLTLDATAKTETLTIAATLNVHVDRLMLENRHKRVTDALTYSGYGNFLTALRALPPVGTIALKDRSVEIRYAHEQPEATGRRLLLVADRPLFFDGDPARNRTGYELTIVELHFDAQGAISGRMMGAARVKPSPDGVVVDNFASVEVQLTARSPRP
;
A
#
# COMPACT_ATOMS: atom_id res chain seq x y z
N MET A 1 -6.02 72.41 59.72
CA MET A 1 -5.39 71.12 59.67
C MET A 1 -5.97 70.39 58.45
N ALA A 2 -5.28 70.41 57.28
CA ALA A 2 -5.73 69.86 56.07
C ALA A 2 -4.70 68.80 55.61
N MET A 3 -5.15 67.56 55.47
CA MET A 3 -4.35 66.41 55.13
C MET A 3 -4.59 66.05 53.67
N THR A 4 -3.64 66.43 52.81
CA THR A 4 -3.66 66.14 51.38
C THR A 4 -3.20 64.72 51.12
N ARG A 5 -4.06 63.86 50.56
CA ARG A 5 -3.70 62.53 50.07
C ARG A 5 -3.37 62.55 48.63
N SER A 6 -2.10 62.30 48.29
CA SER A 6 -1.55 62.10 46.95
C SER A 6 -2.02 60.77 46.37
N LEU A 7 -2.74 60.82 45.24
CA LEU A 7 -3.03 59.65 44.39
C LEU A 7 -1.86 59.39 43.48
N ARG A 8 -1.18 58.24 43.68
CA ARG A 8 -0.21 57.72 42.70
C ARG A 8 -0.97 56.97 41.56
N GLN A 9 -0.96 57.55 40.40
CA GLN A 9 -1.40 56.85 39.16
C GLN A 9 -0.37 55.74 38.82
N ARG A 10 -0.84 54.48 38.83
CA ARG A 10 -0.08 53.35 38.26
C ARG A 10 -0.45 53.20 36.82
N THR A 11 0.50 53.51 35.94
CA THR A 11 0.37 53.28 34.51
C THR A 11 0.54 51.77 34.23
N ILE A 12 -0.52 51.10 33.81
CA ILE A 12 -0.48 49.71 33.36
C ILE A 12 -0.10 49.75 31.87
N ARG A 13 1.09 49.27 31.55
CA ARG A 13 1.51 49.04 30.17
C ARG A 13 0.95 47.67 29.72
N ILE A 14 -0.05 47.70 28.85
CA ILE A 14 -0.57 46.50 28.17
C ILE A 14 0.40 46.18 27.04
N VAL A 15 1.18 45.14 27.18
CA VAL A 15 1.99 44.55 26.09
C VAL A 15 1.10 43.66 25.27
N CYS A 16 0.62 44.16 24.11
CA CYS A 16 -0.06 43.35 23.11
C CYS A 16 0.98 42.41 22.47
N GLY A 17 1.02 41.16 22.91
CA GLY A 17 1.76 40.12 22.23
C GLY A 17 1.02 39.70 20.95
N VAL A 18 1.57 40.04 19.79
CA VAL A 18 1.09 39.55 18.49
C VAL A 18 1.56 38.08 18.37
N GLY A 19 0.66 37.17 18.70
CA GLY A 19 0.87 35.74 18.45
C GLY A 19 0.73 35.45 16.95
N VAL A 20 1.87 35.26 16.25
CA VAL A 20 1.89 34.73 14.90
C VAL A 20 1.53 33.25 14.96
N ALA A 21 0.28 32.89 14.67
CA ALA A 21 -0.13 31.51 14.48
C ALA A 21 0.50 31.01 13.16
N LEU A 22 1.58 30.23 13.28
CA LEU A 22 2.10 29.44 12.17
C LEU A 22 1.07 28.32 11.89
N CYS A 23 0.16 28.56 10.93
CA CYS A 23 -0.62 27.48 10.32
C CYS A 23 0.36 26.59 9.55
N ALA A 24 0.74 25.45 10.14
CA ALA A 24 1.41 24.41 9.40
C ALA A 24 0.46 23.90 8.31
N MET A 25 0.67 24.31 7.07
CA MET A 25 0.02 23.73 5.91
C MET A 25 0.48 22.27 5.82
N VAL A 26 -0.35 21.36 6.31
CA VAL A 26 -0.21 19.93 6.02
C VAL A 26 -0.49 19.78 4.53
N PRO A 27 0.47 19.32 3.71
CA PRO A 27 0.23 19.11 2.30
C PRO A 27 -0.93 18.13 2.13
N ALA A 28 -1.98 18.53 1.42
CA ALA A 28 -3.09 17.67 1.08
C ALA A 28 -2.54 16.51 0.25
N ARG A 29 -2.54 15.30 0.81
CA ARG A 29 -2.17 14.08 0.08
C ARG A 29 -3.17 13.89 -1.04
N ALA A 30 -2.70 13.83 -2.28
CA ALA A 30 -3.54 13.47 -3.41
C ALA A 30 -4.10 12.06 -3.19
N ALA A 31 -5.42 11.95 -2.99
CA ALA A 31 -6.10 10.66 -2.96
C ALA A 31 -6.00 10.01 -4.34
N VAL A 32 -5.75 8.70 -4.40
CA VAL A 32 -5.89 7.97 -5.68
C VAL A 32 -7.36 7.84 -5.98
N GLU A 33 -7.73 8.27 -7.17
CA GLU A 33 -9.06 8.01 -7.68
C GLU A 33 -9.13 6.58 -8.24
N TYR A 34 -10.23 5.91 -7.98
CA TYR A 34 -10.54 4.60 -8.57
C TYR A 34 -11.66 4.75 -9.60
N PRO A 35 -11.61 4.01 -10.72
CA PRO A 35 -10.66 2.93 -11.04
C PRO A 35 -9.24 3.43 -11.33
N LEU A 36 -8.24 2.66 -10.88
CA LEU A 36 -6.82 2.92 -11.08
C LEU A 36 -6.25 1.97 -12.14
N SER A 37 -5.62 2.49 -13.18
CA SER A 37 -4.92 1.69 -14.19
C SER A 37 -3.45 2.11 -14.25
N LEU A 38 -2.55 1.16 -14.06
CA LEU A 38 -1.11 1.37 -14.06
C LEU A 38 -0.45 0.46 -15.08
N THR A 39 0.50 1.02 -15.82
CA THR A 39 1.46 0.28 -16.63
C THR A 39 2.83 0.47 -16.00
N LEU A 40 3.44 -0.61 -15.52
CA LEU A 40 4.67 -0.61 -14.77
C LEU A 40 5.77 -1.35 -15.54
N ASP A 41 6.98 -0.83 -15.49
CA ASP A 41 8.16 -1.57 -15.91
C ASP A 41 8.54 -2.54 -14.79
N ALA A 42 8.59 -3.82 -15.14
CA ALA A 42 8.84 -4.94 -14.25
C ALA A 42 10.21 -5.51 -14.55
N THR A 43 11.11 -5.54 -13.58
CA THR A 43 12.47 -6.07 -13.71
C THR A 43 12.72 -7.15 -12.68
N ALA A 44 13.05 -8.36 -13.13
CA ALA A 44 13.49 -9.46 -12.30
C ALA A 44 14.98 -9.72 -12.53
N LYS A 45 15.74 -9.86 -11.44
CA LYS A 45 17.16 -10.23 -11.48
C LYS A 45 17.34 -11.61 -10.89
N THR A 46 17.95 -12.50 -11.64
CA THR A 46 18.50 -13.77 -11.17
C THR A 46 20.03 -13.68 -11.13
N GLU A 47 20.69 -14.70 -10.65
CA GLU A 47 22.18 -14.75 -10.63
C GLU A 47 22.79 -14.58 -12.02
N THR A 48 22.11 -15.05 -13.05
CA THR A 48 22.66 -15.13 -14.43
C THR A 48 21.92 -14.23 -15.44
N LEU A 49 20.73 -13.71 -15.12
CA LEU A 49 19.88 -13.03 -16.09
C LEU A 49 19.10 -11.88 -15.47
N THR A 50 18.94 -10.80 -16.25
CA THR A 50 17.97 -9.74 -15.97
C THR A 50 16.84 -9.86 -16.98
N ILE A 51 15.61 -10.02 -16.47
CA ILE A 51 14.39 -10.13 -17.28
C ILE A 51 13.60 -8.84 -17.11
N ALA A 52 13.27 -8.19 -18.22
CA ALA A 52 12.37 -7.04 -18.24
C ALA A 52 11.04 -7.41 -18.89
N ALA A 53 9.97 -6.89 -18.33
CA ALA A 53 8.61 -7.08 -18.84
C ALA A 53 7.75 -5.84 -18.50
N THR A 54 6.52 -5.81 -19.03
CA THR A 54 5.52 -4.82 -18.66
C THR A 54 4.46 -5.51 -17.81
N LEU A 55 4.16 -4.92 -16.64
CA LEU A 55 3.05 -5.32 -15.78
C LEU A 55 1.91 -4.31 -15.92
N ASN A 56 0.72 -4.79 -16.22
CA ASN A 56 -0.49 -3.98 -16.20
C ASN A 56 -1.29 -4.33 -14.95
N VAL A 57 -1.66 -3.32 -14.19
CA VAL A 57 -2.46 -3.44 -12.97
C VAL A 57 -3.71 -2.58 -13.15
N HIS A 58 -4.87 -3.19 -13.00
CA HIS A 58 -6.14 -2.50 -12.99
C HIS A 58 -6.86 -2.78 -11.67
N VAL A 59 -7.25 -1.72 -10.96
CA VAL A 59 -7.97 -1.80 -9.69
C VAL A 59 -9.26 -1.01 -9.83
N ASP A 60 -10.39 -1.70 -9.84
CA ASP A 60 -11.72 -1.07 -9.94
C ASP A 60 -12.07 -0.26 -8.69
N ARG A 61 -11.72 -0.80 -7.52
CA ARG A 61 -12.00 -0.22 -6.21
C ARG A 61 -11.15 -0.86 -5.12
N LEU A 62 -11.01 -0.16 -4.02
CA LEU A 62 -10.48 -0.74 -2.79
C LEU A 62 -11.49 -1.71 -2.15
N MET A 63 -10.97 -2.58 -1.31
CA MET A 63 -11.78 -3.47 -0.49
C MET A 63 -12.53 -2.65 0.58
N LEU A 64 -13.78 -3.04 0.86
CA LEU A 64 -14.55 -2.48 1.97
C LEU A 64 -13.94 -2.93 3.30
N GLU A 65 -13.92 -2.05 4.29
CA GLU A 65 -13.30 -2.29 5.59
C GLU A 65 -13.83 -3.56 6.32
N ASN A 66 -15.13 -3.81 6.24
CA ASN A 66 -15.73 -5.02 6.83
C ASN A 66 -15.24 -6.32 6.16
N ARG A 67 -14.91 -6.29 4.87
CA ARG A 67 -14.33 -7.41 4.14
C ARG A 67 -12.85 -7.56 4.45
N HIS A 68 -12.12 -6.44 4.53
CA HIS A 68 -10.74 -6.39 4.97
C HIS A 68 -10.60 -7.06 6.33
N LYS A 69 -11.36 -6.61 7.33
CA LYS A 69 -11.34 -7.17 8.68
C LYS A 69 -11.66 -8.67 8.67
N ARG A 70 -12.67 -9.13 7.93
CA ARG A 70 -13.03 -10.55 7.88
C ARG A 70 -11.90 -11.43 7.34
N VAL A 71 -11.20 -10.98 6.32
CA VAL A 71 -10.09 -11.74 5.70
C VAL A 71 -8.86 -11.74 6.61
N THR A 72 -8.54 -10.62 7.23
CA THR A 72 -7.41 -10.52 8.18
C THR A 72 -7.68 -11.30 9.47
N ASP A 73 -8.91 -11.27 10.00
CA ASP A 73 -9.31 -12.08 11.15
C ASP A 73 -9.20 -13.59 10.84
N ALA A 74 -9.60 -14.01 9.63
CA ALA A 74 -9.44 -15.41 9.21
C ALA A 74 -7.96 -15.84 9.20
N LEU A 75 -7.05 -14.97 8.76
CA LEU A 75 -5.61 -15.23 8.80
C LEU A 75 -5.09 -15.31 10.25
N THR A 76 -5.48 -14.34 11.07
CA THR A 76 -4.96 -14.15 12.43
C THR A 76 -5.43 -15.26 13.38
N TYR A 77 -6.72 -15.60 13.32
CA TYR A 77 -7.34 -16.49 14.32
C TYR A 77 -7.58 -17.92 13.83
N SER A 78 -7.61 -18.11 12.50
CA SER A 78 -8.00 -19.40 11.91
C SER A 78 -6.94 -19.97 10.94
N GLY A 79 -5.86 -19.23 10.70
CA GLY A 79 -4.71 -19.63 9.92
C GLY A 79 -4.86 -19.51 8.41
N TYR A 80 -3.77 -19.82 7.70
CA TYR A 80 -3.61 -19.54 6.27
C TYR A 80 -4.65 -20.23 5.37
N GLY A 81 -5.05 -21.47 5.67
CA GLY A 81 -6.07 -22.18 4.88
C GLY A 81 -7.44 -21.51 4.92
N ASN A 82 -7.86 -21.04 6.09
CA ASN A 82 -9.12 -20.30 6.25
C ASN A 82 -9.05 -18.89 5.62
N PHE A 83 -7.88 -18.26 5.68
CA PHE A 83 -7.63 -17.03 4.94
C PHE A 83 -7.81 -17.22 3.44
N LEU A 84 -7.22 -18.24 2.82
CA LEU A 84 -7.39 -18.55 1.40
C LEU A 84 -8.86 -18.79 1.04
N THR A 85 -9.59 -19.51 1.87
CA THR A 85 -11.02 -19.75 1.69
C THR A 85 -11.81 -18.42 1.72
N ALA A 86 -11.53 -17.57 2.71
CA ALA A 86 -12.17 -16.28 2.86
C ALA A 86 -11.82 -15.34 1.69
N LEU A 87 -10.56 -15.33 1.25
CA LEU A 87 -10.08 -14.53 0.12
C LEU A 87 -10.79 -14.94 -1.18
N ARG A 88 -10.86 -16.24 -1.47
CA ARG A 88 -11.49 -16.80 -2.68
C ARG A 88 -13.00 -16.57 -2.74
N ALA A 89 -13.64 -16.42 -1.60
CA ALA A 89 -15.06 -16.08 -1.51
C ALA A 89 -15.37 -14.61 -1.85
N LEU A 90 -14.36 -13.75 -1.96
CA LEU A 90 -14.55 -12.34 -2.33
C LEU A 90 -14.75 -12.18 -3.83
N PRO A 91 -15.59 -11.24 -4.27
CA PRO A 91 -15.62 -10.83 -5.66
C PRO A 91 -14.29 -10.17 -6.05
N PRO A 92 -13.87 -10.27 -7.32
CA PRO A 92 -12.70 -9.56 -7.80
C PRO A 92 -12.89 -8.05 -7.70
N VAL A 93 -11.79 -7.35 -7.49
CA VAL A 93 -11.72 -5.89 -7.40
C VAL A 93 -10.74 -5.29 -8.41
N GLY A 94 -10.23 -6.13 -9.33
CA GLY A 94 -9.29 -5.72 -10.35
C GLY A 94 -8.54 -6.91 -10.94
N THR A 95 -7.51 -6.61 -11.74
CA THR A 95 -6.66 -7.60 -12.42
C THR A 95 -5.19 -7.21 -12.41
N ILE A 96 -4.32 -8.22 -12.40
CA ILE A 96 -2.88 -8.10 -12.64
C ILE A 96 -2.55 -8.90 -13.89
N ALA A 97 -1.94 -8.28 -14.89
CA ALA A 97 -1.57 -8.94 -16.13
C ALA A 97 -0.07 -8.76 -16.44
N LEU A 98 0.61 -9.86 -16.70
CA LEU A 98 2.02 -9.93 -17.11
C LEU A 98 2.13 -10.76 -18.38
N LYS A 99 2.47 -10.10 -19.49
CA LYS A 99 2.47 -10.74 -20.83
C LYS A 99 1.09 -11.35 -21.15
N ASP A 100 1.07 -12.66 -21.37
CA ASP A 100 -0.10 -13.48 -21.73
C ASP A 100 -0.86 -14.06 -20.51
N ARG A 101 -0.39 -13.77 -19.28
CA ARG A 101 -0.97 -14.27 -18.04
C ARG A 101 -1.69 -13.17 -17.30
N SER A 102 -2.83 -13.51 -16.71
CA SER A 102 -3.61 -12.59 -15.89
C SER A 102 -4.21 -13.31 -14.69
N VAL A 103 -4.30 -12.60 -13.57
CA VAL A 103 -4.95 -13.05 -12.34
C VAL A 103 -5.87 -11.97 -11.79
N GLU A 104 -6.94 -12.39 -11.14
CA GLU A 104 -7.90 -11.49 -10.50
C GLU A 104 -7.41 -11.06 -9.13
N ILE A 105 -7.49 -9.76 -8.85
CA ILE A 105 -7.22 -9.20 -7.53
C ILE A 105 -8.46 -9.44 -6.66
N ARG A 106 -8.27 -10.13 -5.52
CA ARG A 106 -9.31 -10.37 -4.52
C ARG A 106 -9.19 -9.45 -3.31
N TYR A 107 -7.98 -8.93 -3.05
CA TYR A 107 -7.70 -8.04 -1.94
C TYR A 107 -6.94 -6.81 -2.47
N ALA A 108 -7.47 -5.64 -2.20
CA ALA A 108 -6.86 -4.35 -2.50
C ALA A 108 -7.04 -3.44 -1.29
N HIS A 109 -5.94 -3.14 -0.61
CA HIS A 109 -5.95 -2.33 0.61
C HIS A 109 -4.86 -1.28 0.57
N GLU A 110 -5.26 -0.03 0.88
CA GLU A 110 -4.35 1.11 0.93
C GLU A 110 -4.03 1.47 2.37
N GLN A 111 -2.77 1.72 2.65
CA GLN A 111 -2.28 2.11 3.97
C GLN A 111 -1.48 3.41 3.86
N PRO A 112 -1.72 4.39 4.74
CA PRO A 112 -0.88 5.59 4.79
C PRO A 112 0.53 5.23 5.27
N GLU A 113 1.54 5.87 4.68
CA GLU A 113 2.94 5.83 5.10
C GLU A 113 3.43 7.23 5.45
N ALA A 114 4.59 7.34 6.11
CA ALA A 114 5.14 8.62 6.52
C ALA A 114 5.35 9.59 5.34
N THR A 115 5.79 9.06 4.20
CA THR A 115 6.13 9.83 2.99
C THR A 115 5.19 9.56 1.80
N GLY A 116 4.01 8.99 2.06
CA GLY A 116 3.10 8.66 0.97
C GLY A 116 2.06 7.63 1.38
N ARG A 117 1.87 6.60 0.56
CA ARG A 117 0.96 5.48 0.85
C ARG A 117 1.43 4.20 0.17
N ARG A 118 1.05 3.09 0.74
CA ARG A 118 1.27 1.75 0.20
C ARG A 118 -0.06 1.15 -0.24
N LEU A 119 -0.10 0.59 -1.44
CA LEU A 119 -1.21 -0.20 -1.96
C LEU A 119 -0.78 -1.67 -2.02
N LEU A 120 -1.46 -2.51 -1.26
CA LEU A 120 -1.25 -3.95 -1.26
C LEU A 120 -2.35 -4.63 -2.07
N LEU A 121 -1.95 -5.38 -3.09
CA LEU A 121 -2.82 -6.15 -3.96
C LEU A 121 -2.50 -7.63 -3.82
N VAL A 122 -3.54 -8.46 -3.60
CA VAL A 122 -3.38 -9.92 -3.50
C VAL A 122 -4.37 -10.61 -4.44
N ALA A 123 -3.83 -11.47 -5.30
CA ALA A 123 -4.59 -12.40 -6.11
C ALA A 123 -4.56 -13.80 -5.49
N ASP A 124 -5.64 -14.56 -5.66
CA ASP A 124 -5.83 -15.90 -5.09
C ASP A 124 -5.19 -17.03 -5.90
N ARG A 125 -4.36 -16.66 -6.89
CA ARG A 125 -3.63 -17.58 -7.77
C ARG A 125 -2.20 -17.09 -8.00
N PRO A 126 -1.25 -18.01 -8.15
CA PRO A 126 0.10 -17.66 -8.53
C PRO A 126 0.16 -17.27 -10.01
N LEU A 127 0.88 -16.20 -10.32
CA LEU A 127 1.10 -15.75 -11.69
C LEU A 127 2.28 -16.48 -12.33
N PHE A 128 3.34 -16.72 -11.56
CA PHE A 128 4.50 -17.51 -11.96
C PHE A 128 5.23 -18.05 -10.74
N PHE A 129 6.03 -19.10 -10.96
CA PHE A 129 6.93 -19.68 -9.97
C PHE A 129 8.37 -19.54 -10.43
N ASP A 130 9.30 -19.60 -9.48
CA ASP A 130 10.72 -19.72 -9.78
C ASP A 130 11.12 -21.20 -9.93
N GLY A 131 11.89 -21.52 -10.97
CA GLY A 131 12.59 -22.79 -11.16
C GLY A 131 11.74 -24.04 -11.38
N ASP A 132 12.16 -25.12 -10.76
CA ASP A 132 11.75 -26.50 -10.99
C ASP A 132 10.23 -26.74 -10.86
N PRO A 133 9.57 -27.27 -11.91
CA PRO A 133 8.16 -27.67 -11.86
C PRO A 133 7.84 -28.74 -10.80
N ALA A 134 8.84 -29.54 -10.39
CA ALA A 134 8.69 -30.59 -9.41
C ALA A 134 8.69 -30.08 -7.95
N ARG A 135 9.02 -28.83 -7.70
CA ARG A 135 8.96 -28.25 -6.34
C ARG A 135 7.56 -28.29 -5.76
N ASN A 136 7.46 -28.72 -4.52
CA ASN A 136 6.21 -28.60 -3.79
C ASN A 136 5.83 -27.12 -3.62
N ARG A 137 4.75 -26.71 -4.28
CA ARG A 137 4.25 -25.33 -4.34
C ARG A 137 3.10 -25.06 -3.38
N THR A 138 2.75 -26.04 -2.56
CA THR A 138 1.74 -25.89 -1.51
C THR A 138 2.17 -24.81 -0.53
N GLY A 139 1.27 -23.86 -0.26
CA GLY A 139 1.54 -22.75 0.62
C GLY A 139 1.98 -21.44 -0.09
N TYR A 140 2.09 -21.45 -1.43
CA TYR A 140 2.47 -20.29 -2.24
C TYR A 140 1.43 -19.99 -3.31
N GLU A 141 0.18 -19.92 -2.89
CA GLU A 141 -0.99 -19.82 -3.78
C GLU A 141 -1.31 -18.39 -4.22
N LEU A 142 -0.56 -17.40 -3.77
CA LEU A 142 -0.89 -15.98 -4.00
C LEU A 142 0.07 -15.31 -4.97
N THR A 143 -0.45 -14.38 -5.75
CA THR A 143 0.35 -13.30 -6.34
C THR A 143 0.16 -12.05 -5.48
N ILE A 144 1.26 -11.40 -5.12
CA ILE A 144 1.25 -10.19 -4.29
C ILE A 144 1.97 -9.08 -5.04
N VAL A 145 1.34 -7.91 -5.09
CA VAL A 145 1.93 -6.66 -5.59
C VAL A 145 1.86 -5.63 -4.47
N GLU A 146 2.99 -5.08 -4.11
CA GLU A 146 3.13 -3.94 -3.20
C GLU A 146 3.57 -2.73 -4.00
N LEU A 147 2.78 -1.66 -3.97
CA LEU A 147 3.10 -0.39 -4.62
C LEU A 147 3.20 0.72 -3.59
N HIS A 148 4.23 1.53 -3.71
CA HIS A 148 4.45 2.73 -2.92
C HIS A 148 4.26 3.95 -3.81
N PHE A 149 3.42 4.86 -3.36
CA PHE A 149 3.18 6.17 -4.00
C PHE A 149 3.79 7.22 -3.09
N ASP A 150 4.80 7.91 -3.54
CA ASP A 150 5.38 9.00 -2.78
C ASP A 150 4.52 10.29 -2.80
N ALA A 151 4.96 11.31 -2.09
CA ALA A 151 4.24 12.57 -2.01
C ALA A 151 4.21 13.33 -3.36
N GLN A 152 5.09 13.00 -4.29
CA GLN A 152 5.20 13.59 -5.64
C GLN A 152 4.43 12.76 -6.68
N GLY A 153 3.87 11.61 -6.28
CA GLY A 153 3.12 10.73 -7.17
C GLY A 153 4.00 9.73 -7.93
N ALA A 154 5.29 9.64 -7.63
CA ALA A 154 6.13 8.58 -8.20
C ALA A 154 5.72 7.22 -7.61
N ILE A 155 5.74 6.19 -8.47
CA ILE A 155 5.30 4.85 -8.11
C ILE A 155 6.49 3.91 -8.23
N SER A 156 6.76 3.20 -7.15
CA SER A 156 7.70 2.09 -7.10
C SER A 156 7.08 0.92 -6.37
N GLY A 157 7.66 -0.25 -6.48
CA GLY A 157 7.12 -1.40 -5.75
C GLY A 157 7.79 -2.71 -6.10
N ARG A 158 7.14 -3.79 -5.68
CA ARG A 158 7.59 -5.15 -5.96
C ARG A 158 6.44 -6.11 -6.17
N MET A 159 6.70 -7.18 -6.89
CA MET A 159 5.75 -8.27 -7.11
C MET A 159 6.40 -9.62 -6.80
N MET A 160 5.66 -10.48 -6.13
CA MET A 160 5.96 -11.89 -5.92
C MET A 160 4.87 -12.72 -6.59
N GLY A 161 5.26 -13.49 -7.61
CA GLY A 161 4.34 -14.26 -8.46
C GLY A 161 3.79 -15.53 -7.82
N ALA A 162 4.42 -16.02 -6.74
CA ALA A 162 3.98 -17.14 -5.93
C ALA A 162 4.41 -16.89 -4.48
N ALA A 163 3.48 -16.51 -3.63
CA ALA A 163 3.77 -16.05 -2.28
C ALA A 163 2.75 -16.55 -1.26
N ARG A 164 3.08 -16.36 0.02
CA ARG A 164 2.16 -16.51 1.15
C ARG A 164 2.27 -15.30 2.07
N VAL A 165 1.26 -15.11 2.88
CA VAL A 165 1.14 -14.00 3.82
C VAL A 165 1.07 -14.48 5.26
N LYS A 166 1.41 -13.57 6.18
CA LYS A 166 1.19 -13.71 7.62
C LYS A 166 0.42 -12.48 8.15
N PRO A 167 -0.18 -12.59 9.35
CA PRO A 167 -0.85 -11.46 9.99
C PRO A 167 0.12 -10.33 10.31
N SER A 168 -0.40 -9.11 10.27
CA SER A 168 0.24 -7.89 10.74
C SER A 168 -0.79 -7.03 11.47
N PRO A 169 -0.40 -6.11 12.37
CA PRO A 169 -1.32 -5.16 13.01
C PRO A 169 -2.17 -4.39 12.00
N ASP A 170 -1.61 -4.09 10.84
CA ASP A 170 -2.27 -3.32 9.78
C ASP A 170 -2.90 -4.21 8.69
N GLY A 171 -3.08 -5.51 8.94
CA GLY A 171 -3.70 -6.43 7.99
C GLY A 171 -2.84 -7.64 7.63
N VAL A 172 -2.32 -7.70 6.42
CA VAL A 172 -1.48 -8.81 5.94
C VAL A 172 -0.15 -8.30 5.42
N VAL A 173 0.91 -9.09 5.61
CA VAL A 173 2.24 -8.84 5.04
C VAL A 173 2.77 -10.10 4.39
N VAL A 174 3.70 -9.95 3.47
CA VAL A 174 4.40 -11.09 2.86
C VAL A 174 5.16 -11.86 3.94
N ASP A 175 4.95 -13.17 3.98
CA ASP A 175 5.67 -14.08 4.87
C ASP A 175 6.87 -14.70 4.13
N ASN A 176 6.62 -15.29 2.96
CA ASN A 176 7.61 -15.93 2.13
C ASN A 176 7.11 -16.02 0.68
N PHE A 177 8.00 -16.32 -0.26
CA PHE A 177 7.64 -16.50 -1.68
C PHE A 177 8.53 -17.56 -2.36
N ALA A 178 7.96 -18.21 -3.38
CA ALA A 178 8.58 -19.22 -4.22
C ALA A 178 8.66 -18.75 -5.69
N SER A 179 8.97 -17.48 -5.88
CA SER A 179 9.17 -16.83 -7.17
C SER A 179 10.34 -15.87 -7.06
N VAL A 180 10.91 -15.44 -8.19
CA VAL A 180 11.81 -14.29 -8.21
C VAL A 180 11.02 -13.04 -7.76
N GLU A 181 11.63 -12.20 -6.95
CA GLU A 181 11.09 -10.88 -6.65
C GLU A 181 11.26 -9.97 -7.86
N VAL A 182 10.18 -9.35 -8.30
CA VAL A 182 10.15 -8.44 -9.44
C VAL A 182 10.07 -7.02 -8.92
N GLN A 183 11.03 -6.18 -9.29
CA GLN A 183 11.01 -4.75 -9.00
C GLN A 183 10.09 -4.04 -9.99
N LEU A 184 9.29 -3.11 -9.48
CA LEU A 184 8.30 -2.35 -10.25
C LEU A 184 8.60 -0.85 -10.18
N THR A 185 8.52 -0.19 -11.32
CA THR A 185 8.60 1.28 -11.40
C THR A 185 7.54 1.80 -12.36
N ALA A 186 7.03 2.99 -12.11
CA ALA A 186 6.11 3.63 -13.04
C ALA A 186 6.78 3.79 -14.40
N ARG A 187 6.09 3.40 -15.45
CA ARG A 187 6.54 3.66 -16.80
C ARG A 187 6.42 5.14 -17.08
N SER A 188 7.55 5.82 -17.29
CA SER A 188 7.52 7.19 -17.77
C SER A 188 6.76 7.25 -19.09
N PRO A 189 5.84 8.22 -19.30
CA PRO A 189 5.25 8.45 -20.62
C PRO A 189 6.40 8.62 -21.61
N ARG A 190 6.43 7.82 -22.68
CA ARG A 190 7.38 8.08 -23.77
C ARG A 190 7.02 9.42 -24.38
N PRO A 191 8.01 10.30 -24.60
CA PRO A 191 7.83 11.56 -25.32
C PRO A 191 7.31 11.34 -26.74
#